data_9d2dec2b55e6e0a4023d6bffc7690aea
#
_entry.id   9d2dec2b55e6e0a4023d6bffc7690aea
#
_cell.length_a   1.000
_cell.length_b   1.000
_cell.length_c   1.000
_cell.angle_alpha   90.00
_cell.angle_beta   90.00
_cell.angle_gamma   90.00
#
_symmetry.space_group_name_H-M   'P 1'
#
loop_
_entity.id
_entity.type
_entity.pdbx_description
1 polymer ?
#
loop_
_entity_poly.entity_id
_entity_poly.type
_entity_poly.pdbx_seq_one_letter_code
_entity_poly.pdbx_strand_id
1 'polypeptide(L)'
;MALYTAFWYILSIARSRALYQSSQKLQESNLHLQKTVNMLRSLQNIYFASFYIDLTQNSCESIFLPQWLAHYLPQNSSYTDMKDALTQNLVLEEYRPMLDEQLSPEAIRETLRQENLTDVRHSFYIDYRAWWDDTLNWSRVTITVVDFDAVGKPHHVLAVLQDVGPEKEREARYQEQIIAEAEEARLASIAKSEFLRRISHDLRTPINGIQGYINMAAHHPDDLALQISCRDKAAIALHTLLDIVNNVLDMSKLESSAIDLEQRSFSLSATLQEVSAVIEPQAAERGIRYEAPTEAPLSNVRLIGSPNHLQRILCNLAGNAVKYGRSGGYVRLGSRVLSHSEGCVTVEFTCEDNGIGMSEEFQQHLFEPFAQEADDARTQYQGTGLGLSIVEKLVSAMHGTITFNSQKGVGTSFRVVLPFGIDRTAPTAPVPLPTADFTGIHILLAEDNDLNMEIAEFLLQEHGATVSRAWNGREALELFSASAPGYYDLILMDIMMPVMDGITA
;
A
#
# COMPACT_ATOMS: atom_id res chain seq x y z
N MET A 1 -77.01 36.07 55.03
CA MET A 1 -76.98 34.82 54.25
C MET A 1 -76.02 34.92 53.06
N ALA A 2 -76.14 35.91 52.18
CA ALA A 2 -75.27 35.99 50.93
C ALA A 2 -73.76 36.17 51.21
N LEU A 3 -73.37 36.95 52.21
CA LEU A 3 -71.96 37.12 52.59
C LEU A 3 -71.32 35.84 53.16
N TYR A 4 -72.09 35.04 53.87
CA TYR A 4 -71.59 33.75 54.41
C TYR A 4 -71.39 32.69 53.34
N THR A 5 -72.27 32.62 52.37
CA THR A 5 -72.13 31.72 51.24
C THR A 5 -70.96 32.12 50.30
N ALA A 6 -70.72 33.41 50.05
CA ALA A 6 -69.58 33.91 49.29
C ALA A 6 -68.23 33.61 49.96
N PHE A 7 -68.16 33.75 51.31
CA PHE A 7 -66.96 33.42 52.08
C PHE A 7 -66.58 31.93 51.96
N TRP A 8 -67.55 31.05 52.11
CA TRP A 8 -67.33 29.60 51.95
C TRP A 8 -66.97 29.22 50.54
N TYR A 9 -67.51 29.88 49.52
CA TYR A 9 -67.20 29.69 48.16
C TYR A 9 -65.72 30.08 47.79
N ILE A 10 -65.28 31.25 48.28
CA ILE A 10 -63.90 31.72 48.13
C ILE A 10 -62.92 30.79 48.87
N LEU A 11 -63.24 30.35 50.05
CA LEU A 11 -62.46 29.44 50.89
C LEU A 11 -62.30 28.05 50.12
N SER A 12 -63.39 27.59 49.53
CA SER A 12 -63.40 26.36 48.74
C SER A 12 -62.50 26.46 47.49
N ILE A 13 -62.54 27.59 46.77
CA ILE A 13 -61.70 27.86 45.64
C ILE A 13 -60.22 27.96 46.03
N ALA A 14 -59.94 28.67 47.16
CA ALA A 14 -58.56 28.76 47.64
C ALA A 14 -57.98 27.40 48.04
N ARG A 15 -58.79 26.57 48.73
CA ARG A 15 -58.43 25.21 49.13
C ARG A 15 -58.22 24.30 47.90
N SER A 16 -59.10 24.40 46.92
CA SER A 16 -58.94 23.64 45.65
C SER A 16 -57.68 24.05 44.86
N ARG A 17 -57.36 25.36 44.82
CA ARG A 17 -56.12 25.86 44.22
C ARG A 17 -54.85 25.36 44.95
N ALA A 18 -54.88 25.40 46.28
CA ALA A 18 -53.77 24.93 47.11
C ALA A 18 -53.52 23.41 46.92
N LEU A 19 -54.64 22.64 46.90
CA LEU A 19 -54.56 21.19 46.63
C LEU A 19 -54.05 20.89 45.21
N TYR A 20 -54.50 21.66 44.20
CA TYR A 20 -54.02 21.53 42.84
C TYR A 20 -52.52 21.86 42.70
N GLN A 21 -52.03 22.94 43.27
CA GLN A 21 -50.65 23.33 43.35
C GLN A 21 -49.76 22.29 44.07
N SER A 22 -50.27 21.75 45.17
CA SER A 22 -49.59 20.68 45.92
C SER A 22 -49.52 19.40 45.11
N SER A 23 -50.59 19.05 44.39
CA SER A 23 -50.65 17.90 43.52
C SER A 23 -49.65 18.04 42.32
N GLN A 24 -49.56 19.22 41.68
CA GLN A 24 -48.60 19.51 40.63
C GLN A 24 -47.14 19.39 41.12
N LYS A 25 -46.81 19.98 42.26
CA LYS A 25 -45.47 19.85 42.88
C LYS A 25 -45.14 18.41 43.22
N LEU A 26 -46.09 17.63 43.69
CA LEU A 26 -45.89 16.20 43.96
C LEU A 26 -45.66 15.41 42.67
N GLN A 27 -46.37 15.78 41.59
CA GLN A 27 -46.23 15.14 40.28
C GLN A 27 -44.87 15.48 39.61
N GLU A 28 -44.41 16.73 39.72
CA GLU A 28 -43.09 17.17 39.30
C GLU A 28 -41.96 16.46 40.07
N SER A 29 -42.12 16.37 41.40
CA SER A 29 -41.19 15.67 42.29
C SER A 29 -41.12 14.17 41.94
N ASN A 30 -42.29 13.52 41.73
CA ASN A 30 -42.32 12.11 41.31
C ASN A 30 -41.70 11.87 39.94
N LEU A 31 -41.92 12.79 38.98
CA LEU A 31 -41.30 12.71 37.67
C LEU A 31 -39.76 12.88 37.73
N HIS A 32 -39.30 13.80 38.57
CA HIS A 32 -37.89 14.00 38.86
C HIS A 32 -37.25 12.76 39.49
N LEU A 33 -37.93 12.20 40.51
CA LEU A 33 -37.51 10.96 41.16
C LEU A 33 -37.45 9.80 40.16
N GLN A 34 -38.46 9.65 39.29
CA GLN A 34 -38.48 8.62 38.24
C GLN A 34 -37.33 8.77 37.24
N LYS A 35 -37.03 10.00 36.82
CA LYS A 35 -35.87 10.29 35.97
C LYS A 35 -34.56 9.91 36.66
N THR A 36 -34.41 10.25 37.92
CA THR A 36 -33.23 9.93 38.74
C THR A 36 -33.07 8.41 38.90
N VAL A 37 -34.16 7.70 39.21
CA VAL A 37 -34.16 6.23 39.31
C VAL A 37 -33.82 5.56 37.97
N ASN A 38 -34.34 6.07 36.86
CA ASN A 38 -34.01 5.54 35.53
C ASN A 38 -32.56 5.83 35.15
N MET A 39 -32.01 6.98 35.52
CA MET A 39 -30.60 7.31 35.35
C MET A 39 -29.71 6.39 36.19
N LEU A 40 -30.06 6.17 37.45
CA LEU A 40 -29.36 5.21 38.32
C LEU A 40 -29.40 3.77 37.73
N ARG A 41 -30.57 3.34 37.20
CA ARG A 41 -30.71 2.03 36.55
C ARG A 41 -29.86 1.93 35.28
N SER A 42 -29.71 2.98 34.50
CA SER A 42 -28.83 2.96 33.34
C SER A 42 -27.35 2.86 33.72
N LEU A 43 -26.96 3.40 34.88
CA LEU A 43 -25.61 3.24 35.43
C LEU A 43 -25.33 1.80 35.91
N GLN A 44 -26.37 1.05 36.33
CA GLN A 44 -26.26 -0.35 36.74
C GLN A 44 -25.77 -1.26 35.59
N ASN A 45 -25.94 -0.89 34.31
CA ASN A 45 -25.43 -1.61 33.18
C ASN A 45 -23.92 -1.40 32.97
N ILE A 46 -23.33 -0.40 33.62
CA ILE A 46 -21.91 -0.02 33.51
C ILE A 46 -21.14 -0.50 34.74
N TYR A 47 -21.77 -0.41 35.92
CA TYR A 47 -21.19 -0.74 37.22
C TYR A 47 -21.91 -1.93 37.83
N PHE A 48 -21.17 -2.95 38.25
CA PHE A 48 -21.81 -4.14 38.86
C PHE A 48 -22.00 -4.02 40.36
N ALA A 49 -21.23 -3.15 41.09
CA ALA A 49 -21.49 -2.81 42.50
C ALA A 49 -21.05 -1.40 42.81
N SER A 50 -21.72 -0.78 43.82
CA SER A 50 -21.32 0.54 44.31
C SER A 50 -21.61 0.66 45.82
N PHE A 51 -20.66 1.31 46.50
CA PHE A 51 -20.64 1.44 47.94
C PHE A 51 -20.39 2.90 48.34
N TYR A 52 -21.14 3.40 49.29
CA TYR A 52 -20.90 4.66 49.94
C TYR A 52 -20.16 4.40 51.25
N ILE A 53 -19.02 5.02 51.41
CA ILE A 53 -18.08 4.72 52.51
C ILE A 53 -17.81 5.97 53.31
N ASP A 54 -18.09 5.91 54.64
CA ASP A 54 -17.61 6.87 55.60
C ASP A 54 -16.24 6.43 56.11
N LEU A 55 -15.22 7.13 55.66
CA LEU A 55 -13.85 6.84 56.06
C LEU A 55 -13.56 7.14 57.52
N THR A 56 -14.34 8.05 58.16
CA THR A 56 -14.12 8.49 59.54
C THR A 56 -14.70 7.48 60.53
N GLN A 57 -15.91 7.00 60.25
CA GLN A 57 -16.56 5.98 61.07
C GLN A 57 -16.21 4.54 60.65
N ASN A 58 -15.41 4.39 59.59
CA ASN A 58 -15.10 3.11 58.96
C ASN A 58 -16.38 2.31 58.67
N SER A 59 -17.42 2.96 58.18
CA SER A 59 -18.70 2.33 57.84
C SER A 59 -18.92 2.33 56.34
N CYS A 60 -19.73 1.38 55.89
CA CYS A 60 -20.01 1.20 54.48
C CYS A 60 -21.48 0.88 54.25
N GLU A 61 -22.08 1.55 53.27
CA GLU A 61 -23.45 1.30 52.82
C GLU A 61 -23.44 0.92 51.32
N SER A 62 -24.09 -0.18 50.99
CA SER A 62 -24.24 -0.58 49.60
C SER A 62 -25.35 0.23 48.90
N ILE A 63 -24.98 0.99 47.85
CA ILE A 63 -25.98 1.69 47.02
C ILE A 63 -26.58 0.70 46.01
N PHE A 64 -25.71 -0.12 45.40
CA PHE A 64 -26.10 -1.19 44.52
C PHE A 64 -25.22 -2.41 44.78
N LEU A 65 -25.86 -3.58 44.96
CA LEU A 65 -25.20 -4.83 45.27
C LEU A 65 -25.95 -5.98 44.62
N PRO A 66 -25.33 -6.70 43.65
CA PRO A 66 -25.93 -7.88 43.05
C PRO A 66 -26.02 -9.03 44.07
N GLN A 67 -27.02 -9.90 43.90
CA GLN A 67 -27.30 -10.98 44.86
C GLN A 67 -26.11 -11.94 45.04
N TRP A 68 -25.38 -12.25 43.98
CA TRP A 68 -24.21 -13.12 44.01
C TRP A 68 -23.06 -12.53 44.86
N LEU A 69 -22.88 -11.19 44.80
CA LEU A 69 -21.85 -10.50 45.56
C LEU A 69 -22.23 -10.35 47.03
N ALA A 70 -23.52 -10.20 47.32
CA ALA A 70 -24.04 -10.10 48.68
C ALA A 70 -23.72 -11.34 49.54
N HIS A 71 -23.49 -12.50 48.92
CA HIS A 71 -23.14 -13.75 49.61
C HIS A 71 -21.76 -13.69 50.29
N TYR A 72 -20.86 -12.87 49.76
CA TYR A 72 -19.50 -12.73 50.30
C TYR A 72 -19.37 -11.63 51.35
N LEU A 73 -20.43 -10.86 51.58
CA LEU A 73 -20.39 -9.72 52.50
C LEU A 73 -20.89 -10.12 53.87
N PRO A 74 -20.15 -9.80 54.95
CA PRO A 74 -20.63 -9.99 56.30
C PRO A 74 -21.78 -9.01 56.66
N GLN A 75 -22.74 -9.46 57.44
CA GLN A 75 -23.85 -8.59 57.87
C GLN A 75 -23.37 -7.55 58.89
N ASN A 76 -23.74 -6.26 58.73
CA ASN A 76 -23.36 -5.13 59.62
C ASN A 76 -21.86 -4.96 59.82
N SER A 77 -21.05 -5.07 58.78
CA SER A 77 -19.61 -4.98 58.81
C SER A 77 -19.10 -3.54 58.61
N SER A 78 -17.89 -3.28 59.13
CA SER A 78 -17.15 -2.08 58.80
C SER A 78 -16.71 -2.09 57.35
N TYR A 79 -16.27 -0.94 56.82
CA TYR A 79 -15.66 -0.85 55.48
C TYR A 79 -14.46 -1.81 55.34
N THR A 80 -13.62 -1.84 56.38
CA THR A 80 -12.43 -2.72 56.39
C THR A 80 -12.81 -4.19 56.29
N ASP A 81 -13.79 -4.65 57.06
CA ASP A 81 -14.27 -6.04 57.06
C ASP A 81 -14.87 -6.39 55.67
N MET A 82 -15.62 -5.49 55.05
CA MET A 82 -16.17 -5.65 53.69
C MET A 82 -15.03 -5.75 52.65
N LYS A 83 -14.09 -4.80 52.68
CA LYS A 83 -12.93 -4.81 51.78
C LYS A 83 -12.14 -6.10 51.88
N ASP A 84 -11.84 -6.53 53.11
CA ASP A 84 -11.07 -7.75 53.36
C ASP A 84 -11.83 -8.99 52.88
N ALA A 85 -13.12 -9.06 53.14
CA ALA A 85 -13.96 -10.17 52.66
C ALA A 85 -13.99 -10.26 51.11
N LEU A 86 -14.16 -9.14 50.41
CA LEU A 86 -14.12 -9.11 48.94
C LEU A 86 -12.73 -9.45 48.39
N THR A 87 -11.68 -8.88 48.98
CA THR A 87 -10.30 -9.14 48.54
C THR A 87 -9.89 -10.60 48.73
N GLN A 88 -10.21 -11.20 49.87
CA GLN A 88 -9.82 -12.59 50.14
C GLN A 88 -10.61 -13.62 49.32
N ASN A 89 -11.89 -13.39 49.07
CA ASN A 89 -12.74 -14.36 48.39
C ASN A 89 -12.76 -14.21 46.89
N LEU A 90 -12.63 -13.00 46.35
CA LEU A 90 -12.84 -12.76 44.90
C LEU A 90 -11.57 -12.36 44.16
N VAL A 91 -10.62 -11.65 44.81
CA VAL A 91 -9.46 -11.12 44.13
C VAL A 91 -8.39 -12.18 43.98
N LEU A 92 -7.80 -12.23 42.80
CA LEU A 92 -6.66 -13.12 42.51
C LEU A 92 -5.48 -12.77 43.45
N GLU A 93 -4.81 -13.78 43.97
CA GLU A 93 -3.82 -13.69 45.07
C GLU A 93 -2.73 -12.65 44.80
N GLU A 94 -2.27 -12.54 43.57
CA GLU A 94 -1.22 -11.59 43.16
C GLU A 94 -1.61 -10.11 43.31
N TYR A 95 -2.92 -9.75 43.27
CA TYR A 95 -3.40 -8.38 43.42
C TYR A 95 -3.79 -8.00 44.83
N ARG A 96 -3.94 -8.97 45.75
CA ARG A 96 -4.40 -8.71 47.14
C ARG A 96 -3.50 -7.74 47.90
N PRO A 97 -2.15 -7.86 47.90
CA PRO A 97 -1.28 -6.93 48.62
C PRO A 97 -1.44 -5.48 48.15
N MET A 98 -1.57 -5.28 46.84
CA MET A 98 -1.75 -3.95 46.24
C MET A 98 -3.10 -3.32 46.68
N LEU A 99 -4.19 -4.09 46.63
CA LEU A 99 -5.49 -3.61 47.05
C LEU A 99 -5.54 -3.36 48.54
N ASP A 100 -4.93 -4.17 49.40
CA ASP A 100 -4.84 -4.00 50.82
C ASP A 100 -4.11 -2.70 51.20
N GLU A 101 -3.02 -2.40 50.51
CA GLU A 101 -2.27 -1.16 50.69
C GLU A 101 -3.04 0.07 50.20
N GLN A 102 -3.55 0.05 48.96
CA GLN A 102 -4.14 1.25 48.31
C GLN A 102 -5.60 1.53 48.71
N LEU A 103 -6.35 0.54 49.17
CA LEU A 103 -7.73 0.69 49.62
C LEU A 103 -7.90 0.74 51.14
N SER A 104 -6.81 0.88 51.90
CA SER A 104 -6.92 1.18 53.30
C SER A 104 -7.56 2.60 53.52
N PRO A 105 -8.34 2.84 54.58
CA PRO A 105 -8.90 4.16 54.82
C PRO A 105 -7.89 5.28 54.87
N GLU A 106 -6.70 5.01 55.40
CA GLU A 106 -5.57 5.92 55.48
C GLU A 106 -4.99 6.23 54.09
N ALA A 107 -4.76 5.20 53.24
CA ALA A 107 -4.24 5.37 51.88
C ALA A 107 -5.25 6.15 51.00
N ILE A 108 -6.53 5.84 51.07
CA ILE A 108 -7.57 6.60 50.35
C ILE A 108 -7.55 8.07 50.73
N ARG A 109 -7.46 8.37 52.04
CA ARG A 109 -7.42 9.75 52.54
C ARG A 109 -6.19 10.50 52.10
N GLU A 110 -5.03 9.84 52.05
CA GLU A 110 -3.78 10.48 51.64
C GLU A 110 -3.77 10.69 50.13
N THR A 111 -4.20 9.71 49.34
CA THR A 111 -4.23 9.78 47.87
C THR A 111 -5.19 10.85 47.37
N LEU A 112 -6.37 10.96 48.00
CA LEU A 112 -7.43 11.88 47.60
C LEU A 112 -7.46 13.18 48.42
N ARG A 113 -6.39 13.50 49.14
CA ARG A 113 -6.29 14.75 49.88
C ARG A 113 -6.40 15.96 48.95
N GLN A 114 -7.16 16.98 49.31
CA GLN A 114 -7.46 18.12 48.43
C GLN A 114 -6.21 18.85 47.93
N GLU A 115 -5.11 18.84 48.68
CA GLU A 115 -3.81 19.45 48.33
C GLU A 115 -3.06 18.68 47.22
N ASN A 116 -3.35 17.39 47.06
CA ASN A 116 -2.70 16.51 46.09
C ASN A 116 -3.46 16.42 44.76
N LEU A 117 -4.62 17.02 44.65
CA LEU A 117 -5.50 16.88 43.50
C LEU A 117 -5.29 18.02 42.50
N THR A 118 -4.65 17.70 41.40
CA THR A 118 -4.46 18.61 40.25
C THR A 118 -5.61 18.54 39.24
N ASP A 119 -6.51 17.54 39.37
CA ASP A 119 -7.60 17.30 38.43
C ASP A 119 -8.99 17.48 39.10
N VAL A 120 -9.93 17.94 38.31
CA VAL A 120 -11.33 18.27 38.68
C VAL A 120 -12.13 17.06 39.19
N ARG A 121 -11.63 15.83 38.98
CA ARG A 121 -12.43 14.61 39.24
C ARG A 121 -12.31 14.02 40.63
N HIS A 122 -11.33 14.41 41.42
CA HIS A 122 -11.13 13.91 42.79
C HIS A 122 -11.34 12.40 42.92
N SER A 123 -10.76 11.63 42.02
CA SER A 123 -10.90 10.17 41.96
C SER A 123 -9.64 9.47 41.46
N PHE A 124 -9.44 8.22 41.91
CA PHE A 124 -8.48 7.31 41.37
C PHE A 124 -9.10 5.94 41.11
N TYR A 125 -8.44 5.10 40.32
CA TYR A 125 -8.88 3.74 40.06
C TYR A 125 -7.74 2.74 40.14
N ILE A 126 -8.11 1.47 40.41
CA ILE A 126 -7.20 0.34 40.42
C ILE A 126 -7.79 -0.79 39.55
N ASP A 127 -7.01 -1.28 38.62
CA ASP A 127 -7.36 -2.44 37.80
C ASP A 127 -6.77 -3.71 38.43
N TYR A 128 -7.57 -4.74 38.56
CA TYR A 128 -7.17 -6.01 39.14
C TYR A 128 -7.96 -7.17 38.53
N ARG A 129 -7.56 -8.42 38.78
CA ARG A 129 -8.33 -9.60 38.36
C ARG A 129 -9.09 -10.19 39.51
N ALA A 130 -10.36 -10.48 39.30
CA ALA A 130 -11.24 -11.07 40.28
C ALA A 130 -12.15 -12.13 39.68
N TRP A 131 -12.56 -13.08 40.52
CA TRP A 131 -13.53 -14.10 40.20
C TRP A 131 -14.95 -13.58 40.35
N TRP A 132 -15.74 -13.62 39.28
CA TRP A 132 -17.15 -13.30 39.28
C TRP A 132 -17.92 -14.46 38.69
N ASP A 133 -18.81 -15.03 39.48
CA ASP A 133 -19.67 -16.14 39.04
C ASP A 133 -18.86 -17.21 38.31
N ASP A 134 -17.79 -17.71 38.97
CA ASP A 134 -16.83 -18.70 38.48
C ASP A 134 -16.01 -18.28 37.25
N THR A 135 -16.09 -17.02 36.81
CA THR A 135 -15.27 -16.49 35.72
C THR A 135 -14.22 -15.50 36.22
N LEU A 136 -12.99 -15.60 35.69
CA LEU A 136 -11.90 -14.68 36.04
C LEU A 136 -11.92 -13.47 35.10
N ASN A 137 -12.31 -12.32 35.63
CA ASN A 137 -12.50 -11.09 34.84
C ASN A 137 -11.55 -9.97 35.27
N TRP A 138 -11.29 -9.03 34.36
CA TRP A 138 -10.68 -7.75 34.71
C TRP A 138 -11.69 -6.84 35.40
N SER A 139 -11.35 -6.40 36.60
CA SER A 139 -12.18 -5.53 37.44
C SER A 139 -11.48 -4.20 37.64
N ARG A 140 -12.26 -3.15 37.74
CA ARG A 140 -11.79 -1.82 38.15
C ARG A 140 -12.57 -1.38 39.33
N VAL A 141 -11.87 -0.99 40.42
CA VAL A 141 -12.48 -0.22 41.51
C VAL A 141 -12.12 1.24 41.31
N THR A 142 -13.10 2.09 41.21
CA THR A 142 -12.92 3.56 41.17
C THR A 142 -13.39 4.15 42.47
N ILE A 143 -12.53 4.93 43.13
CA ILE A 143 -12.81 5.64 44.37
C ILE A 143 -12.93 7.12 44.05
N THR A 144 -14.09 7.71 44.34
CA THR A 144 -14.39 9.14 44.08
C THR A 144 -14.79 9.81 45.37
N VAL A 145 -14.23 11.01 45.68
CA VAL A 145 -14.61 11.79 46.85
C VAL A 145 -16.01 12.35 46.68
N VAL A 146 -16.85 12.19 47.71
CA VAL A 146 -18.16 12.80 47.79
C VAL A 146 -18.08 14.14 48.51
N ASP A 147 -17.37 14.18 49.67
CA ASP A 147 -17.14 15.39 50.43
C ASP A 147 -15.83 15.33 51.20
N PHE A 148 -15.42 16.48 51.73
CA PHE A 148 -14.21 16.66 52.55
C PHE A 148 -14.59 17.15 53.96
N ASP A 149 -13.78 16.79 54.94
CA ASP A 149 -13.86 17.33 56.30
C ASP A 149 -13.32 18.79 56.36
N ALA A 150 -13.42 19.41 57.54
CA ALA A 150 -12.99 20.79 57.78
C ALA A 150 -11.46 21.01 57.59
N VAL A 151 -10.68 19.93 57.47
CA VAL A 151 -9.22 19.94 57.31
C VAL A 151 -8.82 19.60 55.87
N GLY A 152 -9.78 19.43 54.97
CA GLY A 152 -9.52 19.09 53.56
C GLY A 152 -9.18 17.61 53.32
N LYS A 153 -9.51 16.72 54.27
CA LYS A 153 -9.37 15.26 54.05
C LYS A 153 -10.69 14.67 53.57
N PRO A 154 -10.66 13.67 52.72
CA PRO A 154 -11.88 12.96 52.30
C PRO A 154 -12.63 12.39 53.51
N HIS A 155 -13.92 12.74 53.62
CA HIS A 155 -14.78 12.22 54.65
C HIS A 155 -15.63 11.05 54.12
N HIS A 156 -16.36 11.29 53.05
CA HIS A 156 -17.11 10.26 52.38
C HIS A 156 -16.57 10.02 50.96
N VAL A 157 -16.54 8.75 50.55
CA VAL A 157 -16.14 8.35 49.18
C VAL A 157 -17.18 7.38 48.61
N LEU A 158 -17.29 7.42 47.31
CA LEU A 158 -18.03 6.43 46.51
C LEU A 158 -17.04 5.45 45.90
N ALA A 159 -17.16 4.17 46.23
CA ALA A 159 -16.46 3.10 45.59
C ALA A 159 -17.35 2.43 44.54
N VAL A 160 -16.87 2.29 43.31
CA VAL A 160 -17.61 1.70 42.21
C VAL A 160 -16.78 0.59 41.59
N LEU A 161 -17.38 -0.59 41.42
CA LEU A 161 -16.76 -1.75 40.81
C LEU A 161 -17.33 -1.93 39.40
N GLN A 162 -16.42 -2.12 38.45
CA GLN A 162 -16.74 -2.22 37.03
C GLN A 162 -15.99 -3.40 36.38
N ASP A 163 -16.66 -4.07 35.42
CA ASP A 163 -16.00 -4.99 34.49
C ASP A 163 -15.29 -4.18 33.41
N VAL A 164 -13.98 -4.34 33.32
CA VAL A 164 -13.15 -3.72 32.30
C VAL A 164 -12.52 -4.77 31.36
N GLY A 165 -12.95 -6.01 31.43
CA GLY A 165 -12.53 -7.09 30.54
C GLY A 165 -12.67 -6.71 29.05
N PRO A 166 -13.85 -6.23 28.60
CA PRO A 166 -14.04 -5.83 27.20
C PRO A 166 -13.18 -4.63 26.77
N GLU A 167 -12.82 -3.75 27.72
CA GLU A 167 -11.90 -2.63 27.48
C GLU A 167 -10.48 -3.13 27.30
N LYS A 168 -10.00 -3.99 28.20
CA LYS A 168 -8.66 -4.61 28.16
C LYS A 168 -8.45 -5.49 26.92
N GLU A 169 -9.46 -6.26 26.53
CA GLU A 169 -9.40 -7.06 25.30
C GLU A 169 -9.33 -6.22 24.03
N ARG A 170 -10.03 -5.08 24.00
CA ARG A 170 -9.92 -4.13 22.88
C ARG A 170 -8.54 -3.50 22.84
N GLU A 171 -8.03 -3.08 23.97
CA GLU A 171 -6.69 -2.49 24.08
C GLU A 171 -5.62 -3.48 23.64
N ALA A 172 -5.69 -4.75 24.09
CA ALA A 172 -4.77 -5.79 23.68
C ALA A 172 -4.81 -6.05 22.15
N ARG A 173 -6.02 -6.14 21.57
CA ARG A 173 -6.18 -6.30 20.11
C ARG A 173 -5.62 -5.11 19.33
N TYR A 174 -5.82 -3.89 19.82
CA TYR A 174 -5.23 -2.69 19.22
C TYR A 174 -3.70 -2.69 19.27
N GLN A 175 -3.13 -3.11 20.40
CA GLN A 175 -1.68 -3.23 20.54
C GLN A 175 -1.10 -4.29 19.60
N GLU A 176 -1.74 -5.46 19.47
CA GLU A 176 -1.34 -6.50 18.54
C GLU A 176 -1.40 -6.01 17.08
N GLN A 177 -2.46 -5.28 16.72
CA GLN A 177 -2.60 -4.72 15.38
C GLN A 177 -1.51 -3.69 15.07
N ILE A 178 -1.23 -2.76 16.00
CA ILE A 178 -0.17 -1.75 15.84
C ILE A 178 1.21 -2.42 15.67
N ILE A 179 1.48 -3.47 16.46
CA ILE A 179 2.75 -4.21 16.36
C ILE A 179 2.85 -4.89 14.98
N ALA A 180 1.79 -5.53 14.52
CA ALA A 180 1.77 -6.18 13.20
C ALA A 180 1.96 -5.17 12.06
N GLU A 181 1.25 -4.04 12.08
CA GLU A 181 1.39 -2.97 11.08
C GLU A 181 2.80 -2.33 11.10
N ALA A 182 3.38 -2.14 12.29
CA ALA A 182 4.73 -1.61 12.44
C ALA A 182 5.79 -2.58 11.89
N GLU A 183 5.63 -3.88 12.10
CA GLU A 183 6.55 -4.89 11.58
C GLU A 183 6.45 -5.01 10.05
N GLU A 184 5.24 -4.98 9.49
CA GLU A 184 5.04 -4.95 8.03
C GLU A 184 5.69 -3.72 7.41
N ALA A 185 5.47 -2.53 7.97
CA ALA A 185 6.09 -1.29 7.51
C ALA A 185 7.63 -1.33 7.62
N ARG A 186 8.17 -1.97 8.68
CA ARG A 186 9.60 -2.15 8.88
C ARG A 186 10.20 -3.05 7.80
N LEU A 187 9.55 -4.18 7.49
CA LEU A 187 10.00 -5.11 6.46
C LEU A 187 9.96 -4.44 5.07
N ALA A 188 8.89 -3.71 4.76
CA ALA A 188 8.77 -2.95 3.52
C ALA A 188 9.89 -1.88 3.39
N SER A 189 10.23 -1.18 4.48
CA SER A 189 11.32 -0.19 4.50
C SER A 189 12.69 -0.82 4.27
N ILE A 190 12.96 -1.98 4.86
CA ILE A 190 14.21 -2.73 4.64
C ILE A 190 14.31 -3.17 3.18
N ALA A 191 13.24 -3.77 2.63
CA ALA A 191 13.19 -4.19 1.24
C ALA A 191 13.44 -3.03 0.28
N LYS A 192 12.82 -1.85 0.53
CA LYS A 192 13.04 -0.63 -0.24
C LYS A 192 14.49 -0.12 -0.17
N SER A 193 15.10 -0.17 1.01
CA SER A 193 16.49 0.26 1.19
C SER A 193 17.48 -0.67 0.48
N GLU A 194 17.24 -1.97 0.54
CA GLU A 194 18.04 -2.96 -0.16
C GLU A 194 17.88 -2.84 -1.69
N PHE A 195 16.66 -2.56 -2.16
CA PHE A 195 16.37 -2.22 -3.55
C PHE A 195 17.21 -1.05 -4.06
N LEU A 196 17.18 0.09 -3.37
CA LEU A 196 17.95 1.28 -3.76
C LEU A 196 19.47 0.99 -3.79
N ARG A 197 19.97 0.21 -2.86
CA ARG A 197 21.36 -0.21 -2.81
C ARG A 197 21.75 -1.08 -4.02
N ARG A 198 20.89 -2.05 -4.39
CA ARG A 198 21.13 -2.93 -5.56
C ARG A 198 21.08 -2.15 -6.86
N ILE A 199 20.06 -1.31 -7.05
CA ILE A 199 19.98 -0.46 -8.25
C ILE A 199 21.21 0.43 -8.39
N SER A 200 21.65 1.07 -7.30
CA SER A 200 22.85 1.92 -7.34
C SER A 200 24.11 1.15 -7.77
N HIS A 201 24.24 -0.11 -7.34
CA HIS A 201 25.31 -0.98 -7.76
C HIS A 201 25.19 -1.36 -9.25
N ASP A 202 24.00 -1.77 -9.68
CA ASP A 202 23.74 -2.26 -11.03
C ASP A 202 23.81 -1.14 -12.09
N LEU A 203 23.46 0.10 -11.73
CA LEU A 203 23.68 1.29 -12.56
C LEU A 203 25.17 1.65 -12.65
N ARG A 204 25.92 1.55 -11.54
CA ARG A 204 27.33 1.92 -11.50
C ARG A 204 28.20 1.02 -12.41
N THR A 205 27.89 -0.26 -12.47
CA THR A 205 28.69 -1.24 -13.25
C THR A 205 28.75 -0.91 -14.74
N PRO A 206 27.62 -0.75 -15.47
CA PRO A 206 27.66 -0.37 -16.88
C PRO A 206 28.23 1.04 -17.10
N ILE A 207 27.95 2.00 -16.22
CA ILE A 207 28.50 3.38 -16.29
C ILE A 207 30.04 3.33 -16.25
N ASN A 208 30.61 2.60 -15.27
CA ASN A 208 32.06 2.44 -15.17
C ASN A 208 32.65 1.69 -16.38
N GLY A 209 31.89 0.72 -16.91
CA GLY A 209 32.25 0.01 -18.14
C GLY A 209 32.33 0.94 -19.35
N ILE A 210 31.30 1.76 -19.59
CA ILE A 210 31.25 2.75 -20.67
C ILE A 210 32.44 3.72 -20.54
N GLN A 211 32.62 4.28 -19.33
CA GLN A 211 33.73 5.23 -19.07
C GLN A 211 35.10 4.56 -19.30
N GLY A 212 35.25 3.31 -18.86
CA GLY A 212 36.49 2.54 -19.08
C GLY A 212 36.79 2.30 -20.56
N TYR A 213 35.78 1.90 -21.36
CA TYR A 213 35.95 1.68 -22.79
C TYR A 213 36.24 2.98 -23.56
N ILE A 214 35.56 4.09 -23.22
CA ILE A 214 35.84 5.41 -23.79
C ILE A 214 37.28 5.85 -23.49
N ASN A 215 37.71 5.72 -22.23
CA ASN A 215 39.08 6.07 -21.84
C ASN A 215 40.12 5.18 -22.53
N MET A 216 39.83 3.88 -22.66
CA MET A 216 40.73 2.95 -23.36
C MET A 216 40.88 3.33 -24.86
N ALA A 217 39.77 3.63 -25.53
CA ALA A 217 39.76 4.11 -26.89
C ALA A 217 40.57 5.43 -27.02
N ALA A 218 40.38 6.38 -26.14
CA ALA A 218 41.06 7.67 -26.14
C ALA A 218 42.59 7.55 -25.97
N HIS A 219 43.08 6.54 -25.23
CA HIS A 219 44.52 6.30 -25.06
C HIS A 219 45.20 5.53 -26.23
N HIS A 220 44.42 4.97 -27.13
CA HIS A 220 44.90 4.22 -28.28
C HIS A 220 44.25 4.68 -29.58
N PRO A 221 44.47 5.96 -30.01
CA PRO A 221 43.77 6.54 -31.16
C PRO A 221 44.10 5.86 -32.50
N ASP A 222 45.27 5.28 -32.62
CA ASP A 222 45.75 4.67 -33.89
C ASP A 222 45.37 3.18 -34.04
N ASP A 223 44.83 2.53 -32.99
CA ASP A 223 44.38 1.14 -33.01
C ASP A 223 42.92 1.03 -33.40
N LEU A 224 42.62 0.96 -34.69
CA LEU A 224 41.26 0.90 -35.23
C LEU A 224 40.47 -0.34 -34.69
N ALA A 225 41.15 -1.50 -34.55
CA ALA A 225 40.51 -2.72 -34.08
C ALA A 225 40.06 -2.55 -32.60
N LEU A 226 40.92 -1.96 -31.78
CA LEU A 226 40.60 -1.65 -30.40
C LEU A 226 39.50 -0.59 -30.31
N GLN A 227 39.52 0.46 -31.16
CA GLN A 227 38.47 1.50 -31.23
C GLN A 227 37.08 0.88 -31.49
N ILE A 228 37.00 0.02 -32.52
CA ILE A 228 35.75 -0.71 -32.86
C ILE A 228 35.29 -1.57 -31.68
N SER A 229 36.19 -2.37 -31.08
CA SER A 229 35.89 -3.23 -29.96
C SER A 229 35.39 -2.42 -28.72
N CYS A 230 36.02 -1.26 -28.42
CA CYS A 230 35.62 -0.39 -27.32
C CYS A 230 34.24 0.23 -27.56
N ARG A 231 33.98 0.70 -28.77
CA ARG A 231 32.68 1.26 -29.16
C ARG A 231 31.58 0.20 -29.02
N ASP A 232 31.77 -1.00 -29.51
CA ASP A 232 30.76 -2.05 -29.46
C ASP A 232 30.49 -2.50 -28.03
N LYS A 233 31.52 -2.61 -27.18
CA LYS A 233 31.37 -2.91 -25.76
C LYS A 233 30.69 -1.77 -24.97
N ALA A 234 31.01 -0.51 -25.31
CA ALA A 234 30.36 0.64 -24.72
C ALA A 234 28.87 0.67 -25.11
N ALA A 235 28.50 0.38 -26.33
CA ALA A 235 27.13 0.27 -26.82
C ALA A 235 26.35 -0.83 -26.05
N ILE A 236 26.92 -2.00 -25.85
CA ILE A 236 26.31 -3.09 -25.06
C ILE A 236 26.08 -2.64 -23.62
N ALA A 237 27.07 -1.99 -23.01
CA ALA A 237 26.93 -1.48 -21.64
C ALA A 237 25.86 -0.38 -21.53
N LEU A 238 25.72 0.48 -22.55
CA LEU A 238 24.67 1.50 -22.62
C LEU A 238 23.27 0.86 -22.73
N HIS A 239 23.09 -0.14 -23.58
CA HIS A 239 21.81 -0.86 -23.65
C HIS A 239 21.45 -1.49 -22.31
N THR A 240 22.41 -2.10 -21.62
CA THR A 240 22.19 -2.66 -20.27
C THR A 240 21.75 -1.58 -19.28
N LEU A 241 22.36 -0.39 -19.34
CA LEU A 241 21.99 0.75 -18.49
C LEU A 241 20.55 1.22 -18.77
N LEU A 242 20.18 1.36 -20.04
CA LEU A 242 18.83 1.75 -20.45
C LEU A 242 17.78 0.74 -20.00
N ASP A 243 18.07 -0.56 -20.10
CA ASP A 243 17.18 -1.61 -19.61
C ASP A 243 16.94 -1.50 -18.10
N ILE A 244 18.00 -1.25 -17.32
CA ILE A 244 17.87 -1.06 -15.88
C ILE A 244 17.01 0.17 -15.57
N VAL A 245 17.28 1.30 -16.20
CA VAL A 245 16.52 2.55 -16.00
C VAL A 245 15.05 2.36 -16.36
N ASN A 246 14.76 1.76 -17.52
CA ASN A 246 13.38 1.49 -17.94
C ASN A 246 12.67 0.55 -16.96
N ASN A 247 13.33 -0.49 -16.47
CA ASN A 247 12.74 -1.40 -15.48
C ASN A 247 12.42 -0.70 -14.16
N VAL A 248 13.27 0.24 -13.71
CA VAL A 248 13.01 1.06 -12.49
C VAL A 248 11.86 2.03 -12.69
N LEU A 249 11.80 2.72 -13.84
CA LEU A 249 10.70 3.64 -14.16
C LEU A 249 9.35 2.91 -14.23
N ASP A 250 9.34 1.71 -14.81
CA ASP A 250 8.12 0.91 -14.88
C ASP A 250 7.70 0.39 -13.52
N MET A 251 8.65 -0.05 -12.69
CA MET A 251 8.33 -0.43 -11.30
C MET A 251 7.69 0.73 -10.54
N SER A 252 8.22 1.94 -10.69
CA SER A 252 7.64 3.15 -10.07
C SER A 252 6.22 3.45 -10.58
N LYS A 253 5.98 3.31 -11.90
CA LYS A 253 4.63 3.45 -12.49
C LYS A 253 3.68 2.35 -12.01
N LEU A 254 4.17 1.11 -11.86
CA LEU A 254 3.39 -0.02 -11.37
C LEU A 254 3.00 0.10 -9.89
N GLU A 255 3.82 0.75 -9.05
CA GLU A 255 3.47 1.05 -7.66
C GLU A 255 2.41 2.14 -7.52
N SER A 256 2.37 3.09 -8.45
CA SER A 256 1.39 4.20 -8.44
C SER A 256 0.00 3.84 -8.98
N SER A 257 -0.29 2.57 -9.28
CA SER A 257 -1.57 2.05 -9.83
C SER A 257 -1.98 2.65 -11.19
N ALA A 258 -1.08 3.33 -11.90
CA ALA A 258 -1.35 3.97 -13.19
C ALA A 258 -0.58 3.27 -14.31
N ILE A 259 -0.96 2.02 -14.65
CA ILE A 259 -0.52 1.42 -15.92
C ILE A 259 -1.42 2.00 -17.01
N ASP A 260 -0.88 2.90 -17.81
CA ASP A 260 -1.55 3.38 -19.01
C ASP A 260 -1.42 2.34 -20.12
N LEU A 261 -2.42 1.46 -20.20
CA LEU A 261 -2.48 0.44 -21.25
C LEU A 261 -2.95 1.09 -22.55
N GLU A 262 -2.07 1.13 -23.52
CA GLU A 262 -2.46 1.51 -24.87
C GLU A 262 -3.62 0.63 -25.37
N GLN A 263 -4.60 1.26 -26.03
CA GLN A 263 -5.70 0.57 -26.69
C GLN A 263 -5.61 0.89 -28.19
N ARG A 264 -4.66 0.27 -28.88
CA ARG A 264 -4.47 0.49 -30.33
C ARG A 264 -4.65 -0.76 -31.14
N SER A 265 -4.99 -0.55 -32.43
CA SER A 265 -5.07 -1.61 -33.43
C SER A 265 -3.68 -2.10 -33.81
N PHE A 266 -3.41 -3.41 -33.70
CA PHE A 266 -2.12 -3.98 -34.02
C PHE A 266 -2.23 -5.37 -34.69
N SER A 267 -1.14 -5.82 -35.32
CA SER A 267 -1.00 -7.15 -35.88
C SER A 267 -0.22 -8.04 -34.92
N LEU A 268 -0.82 -9.14 -34.47
CA LEU A 268 -0.17 -10.11 -33.60
C LEU A 268 1.07 -10.72 -34.28
N SER A 269 0.98 -11.03 -35.59
CA SER A 269 2.11 -11.60 -36.32
C SER A 269 3.29 -10.62 -36.40
N ALA A 270 3.04 -9.32 -36.61
CA ALA A 270 4.08 -8.31 -36.61
C ALA A 270 4.78 -8.21 -35.22
N THR A 271 4.00 -8.16 -34.14
CA THR A 271 4.57 -8.12 -32.77
C THR A 271 5.41 -9.37 -32.46
N LEU A 272 4.96 -10.56 -32.88
CA LEU A 272 5.74 -11.80 -32.72
C LEU A 272 7.03 -11.81 -33.56
N GLN A 273 6.99 -11.23 -34.75
CA GLN A 273 8.20 -11.06 -35.58
C GLN A 273 9.20 -10.09 -34.95
N GLU A 274 8.72 -8.97 -34.38
CA GLU A 274 9.57 -8.02 -33.68
C GLU A 274 10.23 -8.67 -32.44
N VAL A 275 9.51 -9.48 -31.67
CA VAL A 275 10.07 -10.27 -30.56
C VAL A 275 11.12 -11.24 -31.07
N SER A 276 10.85 -11.98 -32.17
CA SER A 276 11.79 -12.94 -32.73
C SER A 276 13.05 -12.25 -33.20
N ALA A 277 12.94 -11.09 -33.86
CA ALA A 277 14.08 -10.31 -34.35
C ALA A 277 15.05 -9.87 -33.20
N VAL A 278 14.52 -9.69 -32.00
CA VAL A 278 15.31 -9.35 -30.80
C VAL A 278 15.94 -10.60 -30.16
N ILE A 279 15.21 -11.70 -30.09
CA ILE A 279 15.61 -12.89 -29.33
C ILE A 279 16.56 -13.82 -30.16
N GLU A 280 16.31 -13.96 -31.42
CA GLU A 280 17.09 -14.90 -32.30
C GLU A 280 18.58 -14.59 -32.30
N PRO A 281 19.05 -13.33 -32.48
CA PRO A 281 20.49 -13.02 -32.41
C PRO A 281 21.08 -13.32 -31.03
N GLN A 282 20.35 -13.03 -29.94
CA GLN A 282 20.82 -13.30 -28.58
C GLN A 282 20.96 -14.81 -28.32
N ALA A 283 20.02 -15.60 -28.81
CA ALA A 283 20.08 -17.06 -28.72
C ALA A 283 21.26 -17.64 -29.56
N ALA A 284 21.46 -17.14 -30.79
CA ALA A 284 22.55 -17.55 -31.66
C ALA A 284 23.91 -17.27 -31.02
N GLU A 285 24.12 -16.09 -30.42
CA GLU A 285 25.37 -15.72 -29.75
C GLU A 285 25.73 -16.71 -28.61
N ARG A 286 24.71 -17.27 -27.94
CA ARG A 286 24.88 -18.26 -26.86
C ARG A 286 24.86 -19.72 -27.33
N GLY A 287 24.73 -19.96 -28.62
CA GLY A 287 24.64 -21.31 -29.21
C GLY A 287 23.34 -22.02 -28.80
N ILE A 288 22.26 -21.29 -28.61
CA ILE A 288 20.92 -21.80 -28.28
C ILE A 288 20.05 -21.75 -29.53
N ARG A 289 19.32 -22.83 -29.82
CA ARG A 289 18.38 -22.87 -30.94
C ARG A 289 17.11 -22.15 -30.59
N TYR A 290 16.78 -21.07 -31.29
CA TYR A 290 15.51 -20.39 -31.16
C TYR A 290 14.48 -21.01 -32.14
N GLU A 291 13.30 -21.35 -31.61
CA GLU A 291 12.17 -21.87 -32.38
C GLU A 291 11.03 -20.83 -32.30
N ALA A 292 10.91 -20.05 -33.37
CA ALA A 292 9.85 -19.03 -33.48
C ALA A 292 8.47 -19.68 -33.65
N PRO A 293 7.35 -18.96 -33.34
CA PRO A 293 6.00 -19.44 -33.57
C PRO A 293 5.80 -19.80 -35.06
N THR A 294 5.47 -21.05 -35.33
CA THR A 294 5.39 -21.61 -36.72
C THR A 294 4.23 -21.04 -37.52
N GLU A 295 3.13 -20.64 -36.83
CA GLU A 295 2.00 -19.93 -37.39
C GLU A 295 1.53 -18.89 -36.37
N ALA A 296 1.47 -17.62 -36.75
CA ALA A 296 0.79 -16.62 -35.98
C ALA A 296 -0.73 -16.84 -36.11
N PRO A 297 -1.44 -17.29 -35.05
CA PRO A 297 -2.88 -17.34 -35.14
C PRO A 297 -3.41 -15.94 -35.46
N LEU A 298 -4.41 -15.84 -36.32
CA LEU A 298 -5.01 -14.56 -36.69
C LEU A 298 -4.14 -13.65 -37.57
N SER A 299 -3.34 -14.21 -38.49
CA SER A 299 -2.46 -13.45 -39.39
C SER A 299 -3.16 -12.36 -40.20
N ASN A 300 -4.48 -12.51 -40.45
CA ASN A 300 -5.32 -11.55 -41.17
C ASN A 300 -6.27 -10.74 -40.27
N VAL A 301 -6.16 -10.84 -38.96
CA VAL A 301 -7.02 -10.14 -38.00
C VAL A 301 -6.19 -9.13 -37.23
N ARG A 302 -6.65 -7.89 -37.20
CA ARG A 302 -6.05 -6.88 -36.31
C ARG A 302 -6.69 -6.95 -34.93
N LEU A 303 -5.88 -6.86 -33.91
CA LEU A 303 -6.32 -6.89 -32.52
C LEU A 303 -6.29 -5.47 -31.93
N ILE A 304 -7.14 -5.24 -30.94
CA ILE A 304 -7.12 -4.02 -30.11
C ILE A 304 -6.53 -4.39 -28.77
N GLY A 305 -5.51 -3.65 -28.35
CA GLY A 305 -4.81 -3.87 -27.09
C GLY A 305 -3.50 -3.11 -27.02
N SER A 306 -2.60 -3.55 -26.17
CA SER A 306 -1.29 -2.92 -25.93
C SER A 306 -0.14 -3.78 -26.47
N PRO A 307 0.29 -3.59 -27.74
CA PRO A 307 1.36 -4.37 -28.33
C PRO A 307 2.71 -4.17 -27.64
N ASN A 308 3.02 -2.94 -27.17
CA ASN A 308 4.27 -2.65 -26.47
C ASN A 308 4.39 -3.45 -25.18
N HIS A 309 3.30 -3.56 -24.40
CA HIS A 309 3.29 -4.37 -23.18
C HIS A 309 3.35 -5.88 -23.50
N LEU A 310 2.66 -6.33 -24.55
CA LEU A 310 2.77 -7.72 -25.02
C LEU A 310 4.21 -8.06 -25.45
N GLN A 311 4.84 -7.22 -26.28
CA GLN A 311 6.22 -7.38 -26.69
C GLN A 311 7.15 -7.46 -25.49
N ARG A 312 6.95 -6.60 -24.50
CA ARG A 312 7.74 -6.57 -23.27
C ARG A 312 7.59 -7.85 -22.44
N ILE A 313 6.35 -8.37 -22.28
CA ILE A 313 6.11 -9.65 -21.61
C ILE A 313 6.89 -10.76 -22.30
N LEU A 314 6.76 -10.88 -23.62
CA LEU A 314 7.39 -11.95 -24.39
C LEU A 314 8.91 -11.82 -24.43
N CYS A 315 9.47 -10.61 -24.57
CA CYS A 315 10.91 -10.38 -24.54
C CYS A 315 11.50 -10.70 -23.14
N ASN A 316 10.81 -10.37 -22.05
CA ASN A 316 11.27 -10.74 -20.71
C ASN A 316 11.30 -12.27 -20.52
N LEU A 317 10.26 -12.99 -20.93
CA LEU A 317 10.19 -14.45 -20.80
C LEU A 317 11.24 -15.13 -21.69
N ALA A 318 11.29 -14.79 -22.96
CA ALA A 318 12.23 -15.38 -23.90
C ALA A 318 13.69 -14.97 -23.62
N GLY A 319 13.92 -13.74 -23.20
CA GLY A 319 15.24 -13.27 -22.74
C GLY A 319 15.74 -14.04 -21.52
N ASN A 320 14.87 -14.33 -20.55
CA ASN A 320 15.20 -15.20 -19.43
C ASN A 320 15.51 -16.63 -19.89
N ALA A 321 14.72 -17.19 -20.81
CA ALA A 321 14.95 -18.52 -21.36
C ALA A 321 16.32 -18.62 -22.06
N VAL A 322 16.74 -17.59 -22.83
CA VAL A 322 18.07 -17.50 -23.44
C VAL A 322 19.16 -17.32 -22.37
N LYS A 323 18.89 -16.46 -21.36
CA LYS A 323 19.86 -16.16 -20.32
C LYS A 323 20.22 -17.38 -19.47
N TYR A 324 19.22 -18.17 -19.09
CA TYR A 324 19.35 -19.36 -18.23
C TYR A 324 19.40 -20.67 -19.07
N GLY A 325 19.37 -20.56 -20.39
CA GLY A 325 19.52 -21.68 -21.31
C GLY A 325 20.92 -22.29 -21.28
N ARG A 326 21.04 -23.50 -21.78
CA ARG A 326 22.33 -24.22 -21.95
C ARG A 326 22.81 -24.11 -23.39
N SER A 327 24.11 -24.01 -23.59
CA SER A 327 24.69 -24.11 -24.95
C SER A 327 24.28 -25.43 -25.59
N GLY A 328 23.82 -25.38 -26.85
CA GLY A 328 23.22 -26.51 -27.57
C GLY A 328 21.76 -26.79 -27.17
N GLY A 329 21.19 -26.02 -26.27
CA GLY A 329 19.77 -26.10 -25.89
C GLY A 329 18.82 -25.44 -26.88
N TYR A 330 17.56 -25.28 -26.44
CA TYR A 330 16.53 -24.60 -27.24
C TYR A 330 15.69 -23.65 -26.39
N VAL A 331 15.15 -22.61 -27.05
CA VAL A 331 14.08 -21.76 -26.58
C VAL A 331 12.96 -21.74 -27.60
N ARG A 332 11.77 -22.13 -27.24
CA ARG A 332 10.60 -22.20 -28.10
C ARG A 332 9.56 -21.18 -27.65
N LEU A 333 9.17 -20.28 -28.55
CA LEU A 333 8.06 -19.40 -28.38
C LEU A 333 6.84 -19.90 -29.16
N GLY A 334 5.69 -20.06 -28.51
CA GLY A 334 4.44 -20.53 -29.13
C GLY A 334 3.31 -19.54 -28.92
N SER A 335 2.33 -19.56 -29.81
CA SER A 335 1.07 -18.83 -29.62
C SER A 335 -0.12 -19.64 -30.13
N ARG A 336 -1.24 -19.61 -29.40
CA ARG A 336 -2.45 -20.38 -29.72
C ARG A 336 -3.71 -19.62 -29.31
N VAL A 337 -4.73 -19.61 -30.18
CA VAL A 337 -6.06 -19.10 -29.83
C VAL A 337 -6.80 -20.11 -28.95
N LEU A 338 -7.23 -19.68 -27.76
CA LEU A 338 -8.02 -20.50 -26.83
C LEU A 338 -9.52 -20.32 -27.08
N SER A 339 -9.95 -19.07 -27.28
CA SER A 339 -11.35 -18.75 -27.54
C SER A 339 -11.44 -17.58 -28.52
N HIS A 340 -12.50 -17.60 -29.31
CA HIS A 340 -12.83 -16.53 -30.26
C HIS A 340 -14.32 -16.26 -30.19
N SER A 341 -14.69 -15.01 -29.89
CA SER A 341 -16.07 -14.52 -29.82
C SER A 341 -16.27 -13.30 -30.73
N GLU A 342 -17.50 -12.79 -30.86
CA GLU A 342 -17.79 -11.71 -31.80
C GLU A 342 -17.07 -10.38 -31.62
N GLY A 343 -16.30 -10.18 -30.54
CA GLY A 343 -15.60 -8.92 -30.26
C GLY A 343 -14.29 -9.09 -29.50
N CYS A 344 -14.00 -10.31 -29.05
CA CYS A 344 -12.86 -10.58 -28.21
C CYS A 344 -12.23 -11.93 -28.58
N VAL A 345 -10.91 -12.01 -28.52
CA VAL A 345 -10.13 -13.23 -28.70
C VAL A 345 -9.20 -13.43 -27.50
N THR A 346 -9.12 -14.64 -27.00
CA THR A 346 -8.16 -15.00 -25.95
C THR A 346 -7.01 -15.80 -26.57
N VAL A 347 -5.79 -15.31 -26.38
CA VAL A 347 -4.58 -15.93 -26.93
C VAL A 347 -3.70 -16.44 -25.79
N GLU A 348 -3.22 -17.66 -25.93
CA GLU A 348 -2.19 -18.26 -25.08
C GLU A 348 -0.84 -18.09 -25.75
N PHE A 349 0.12 -17.61 -24.98
CA PHE A 349 1.53 -17.57 -25.35
C PHE A 349 2.30 -18.53 -24.46
N THR A 350 3.19 -19.31 -25.05
CA THR A 350 4.07 -20.24 -24.33
C THR A 350 5.52 -19.90 -24.62
N CYS A 351 6.35 -19.95 -23.58
CA CYS A 351 7.80 -19.82 -23.69
C CYS A 351 8.44 -21.01 -22.96
N GLU A 352 9.10 -21.90 -23.70
CA GLU A 352 9.69 -23.12 -23.18
C GLU A 352 11.21 -23.12 -23.43
N ASP A 353 11.96 -23.55 -22.41
CA ASP A 353 13.40 -23.77 -22.48
C ASP A 353 13.79 -25.12 -21.84
N ASN A 354 14.93 -25.64 -22.22
CA ASN A 354 15.59 -26.78 -21.59
C ASN A 354 16.83 -26.35 -20.78
N GLY A 355 16.78 -25.18 -20.17
CA GLY A 355 17.84 -24.59 -19.37
C GLY A 355 18.03 -25.23 -17.98
N ILE A 356 18.54 -24.42 -17.04
CA ILE A 356 18.87 -24.89 -15.70
C ILE A 356 17.63 -25.21 -14.84
N GLY A 357 16.45 -24.68 -15.20
CA GLY A 357 15.25 -24.76 -14.39
C GLY A 357 15.37 -24.05 -13.05
N MET A 358 14.38 -24.19 -12.17
CA MET A 358 14.28 -23.50 -10.88
C MET A 358 14.05 -24.48 -9.74
N SER A 359 14.61 -24.20 -8.54
CA SER A 359 14.34 -24.97 -7.32
C SER A 359 12.91 -24.73 -6.83
N GLU A 360 12.35 -25.69 -6.09
CA GLU A 360 11.00 -25.56 -5.49
C GLU A 360 10.91 -24.37 -4.52
N GLU A 361 11.98 -24.09 -3.80
CA GLU A 361 12.06 -22.96 -2.87
C GLU A 361 11.98 -21.63 -3.64
N PHE A 362 12.76 -21.46 -4.72
CA PHE A 362 12.74 -20.25 -5.53
C PHE A 362 11.40 -20.04 -6.26
N GLN A 363 10.74 -21.11 -6.69
CA GLN A 363 9.43 -21.03 -7.35
C GLN A 363 8.34 -20.36 -6.49
N GLN A 364 8.43 -20.45 -5.15
CA GLN A 364 7.47 -19.81 -4.23
C GLN A 364 7.57 -18.27 -4.25
N HIS A 365 8.75 -17.75 -4.60
CA HIS A 365 9.05 -16.31 -4.59
C HIS A 365 9.35 -15.74 -5.98
N LEU A 366 9.06 -16.52 -7.04
CA LEU A 366 9.46 -16.21 -8.43
C LEU A 366 9.01 -14.84 -8.93
N PHE A 367 7.83 -14.41 -8.53
CA PHE A 367 7.24 -13.12 -8.94
C PHE A 367 7.49 -12.00 -7.94
N GLU A 368 8.13 -12.28 -6.80
CA GLU A 368 8.50 -11.22 -5.88
C GLU A 368 9.57 -10.31 -6.52
N PRO A 369 9.45 -9.00 -6.35
CA PRO A 369 10.47 -8.08 -6.83
C PRO A 369 11.86 -8.46 -6.28
N PHE A 370 12.88 -8.48 -7.16
CA PHE A 370 14.28 -8.79 -6.81
C PHE A 370 14.58 -10.24 -6.45
N ALA A 371 13.62 -11.15 -6.58
CA ALA A 371 13.86 -12.55 -6.36
C ALA A 371 14.92 -13.09 -7.35
N GLN A 372 15.93 -13.76 -6.81
CA GLN A 372 17.00 -14.43 -7.56
C GLN A 372 17.38 -15.70 -6.82
N GLU A 373 17.60 -16.79 -7.56
CA GLU A 373 18.07 -18.05 -6.97
C GLU A 373 19.50 -17.88 -6.41
N ALA A 374 19.70 -18.30 -5.15
CA ALA A 374 20.92 -17.98 -4.37
C ALA A 374 22.15 -18.82 -4.73
N ASP A 375 22.04 -19.81 -5.62
CA ASP A 375 23.11 -20.73 -5.98
C ASP A 375 24.10 -20.13 -6.99
N ASP A 376 25.34 -20.61 -6.98
CA ASP A 376 26.57 -20.36 -7.75
C ASP A 376 26.50 -19.57 -9.09
N ALA A 377 25.29 -19.34 -9.60
CA ALA A 377 24.99 -18.57 -10.79
C ALA A 377 25.16 -17.05 -10.62
N ARG A 378 25.34 -16.53 -9.39
CA ARG A 378 25.57 -15.08 -9.16
C ARG A 378 26.78 -14.51 -9.88
N THR A 379 27.75 -15.33 -10.18
CA THR A 379 28.95 -14.94 -10.91
C THR A 379 28.79 -15.00 -12.44
N GLN A 380 27.78 -15.72 -12.96
CA GLN A 380 27.64 -15.97 -14.39
C GLN A 380 26.45 -15.23 -15.05
N TYR A 381 25.39 -14.88 -14.29
CA TYR A 381 24.16 -14.30 -14.86
C TYR A 381 23.69 -13.09 -14.05
N GLN A 382 24.21 -11.89 -14.37
CA GLN A 382 23.72 -10.63 -13.80
C GLN A 382 22.29 -10.34 -14.25
N GLY A 383 21.40 -9.93 -13.32
CA GLY A 383 20.05 -9.50 -13.63
C GLY A 383 19.44 -8.76 -12.43
N THR A 384 18.49 -7.89 -12.68
CA THR A 384 17.84 -7.06 -11.64
C THR A 384 16.86 -7.81 -10.77
N GLY A 385 16.37 -8.99 -11.21
CA GLY A 385 15.28 -9.72 -10.55
C GLY A 385 13.91 -9.04 -10.70
N LEU A 386 13.79 -8.03 -11.56
CA LEU A 386 12.52 -7.30 -11.79
C LEU A 386 11.71 -7.85 -12.95
N GLY A 387 12.32 -8.55 -13.90
CA GLY A 387 11.67 -8.94 -15.16
C GLY A 387 10.37 -9.72 -14.95
N LEU A 388 10.37 -10.74 -14.07
CA LEU A 388 9.20 -11.59 -13.86
C LEU A 388 8.11 -10.90 -13.00
N SER A 389 8.47 -10.08 -12.03
CA SER A 389 7.51 -9.28 -11.30
C SER A 389 6.81 -8.23 -12.17
N ILE A 390 7.54 -7.65 -13.13
CA ILE A 390 6.96 -6.76 -14.15
C ILE A 390 6.02 -7.55 -15.07
N VAL A 391 6.41 -8.76 -15.51
CA VAL A 391 5.56 -9.62 -16.35
C VAL A 391 4.23 -9.93 -15.64
N GLU A 392 4.26 -10.36 -14.38
CA GLU A 392 3.06 -10.66 -13.60
C GLU A 392 2.12 -9.46 -13.50
N LYS A 393 2.67 -8.28 -13.17
CA LYS A 393 1.88 -7.04 -13.06
C LYS A 393 1.29 -6.62 -14.42
N LEU A 394 2.05 -6.71 -15.50
CA LEU A 394 1.56 -6.39 -16.85
C LEU A 394 0.47 -7.37 -17.29
N VAL A 395 0.67 -8.66 -17.08
CA VAL A 395 -0.35 -9.68 -17.39
C VAL A 395 -1.62 -9.44 -16.59
N SER A 396 -1.51 -9.14 -15.30
CA SER A 396 -2.65 -8.80 -14.45
C SER A 396 -3.36 -7.53 -14.91
N ALA A 397 -2.62 -6.47 -15.25
CA ALA A 397 -3.19 -5.23 -15.78
C ALA A 397 -3.91 -5.44 -17.12
N MET A 398 -3.38 -6.34 -17.98
CA MET A 398 -4.02 -6.75 -19.25
C MET A 398 -5.16 -7.77 -19.04
N HIS A 399 -5.61 -7.98 -17.80
CA HIS A 399 -6.67 -8.93 -17.43
C HIS A 399 -6.40 -10.38 -17.86
N GLY A 400 -5.12 -10.77 -17.86
CA GLY A 400 -4.67 -12.09 -18.21
C GLY A 400 -4.28 -12.94 -17.01
N THR A 401 -3.70 -14.10 -17.30
CA THR A 401 -3.13 -15.01 -16.30
C THR A 401 -1.77 -15.52 -16.77
N ILE A 402 -0.85 -15.71 -15.81
CA ILE A 402 0.44 -16.34 -16.04
C ILE A 402 0.56 -17.58 -15.15
N THR A 403 1.03 -18.67 -15.73
CA THR A 403 1.37 -19.92 -15.03
C THR A 403 2.71 -20.44 -15.53
N PHE A 404 3.36 -21.26 -14.75
CA PHE A 404 4.64 -21.86 -15.14
C PHE A 404 4.76 -23.28 -14.60
N ASN A 405 5.66 -24.03 -15.23
CA ASN A 405 6.14 -25.32 -14.76
C ASN A 405 7.67 -25.34 -14.94
N SER A 406 8.39 -25.66 -13.87
CA SER A 406 9.84 -25.69 -13.90
C SER A 406 10.38 -26.85 -13.05
N GLN A 407 11.45 -27.44 -13.51
CA GLN A 407 12.16 -28.46 -12.76
C GLN A 407 13.67 -28.20 -12.88
N LYS A 408 14.35 -28.14 -11.73
CA LYS A 408 15.81 -27.89 -11.68
C LYS A 408 16.55 -28.97 -12.49
N GLY A 409 17.38 -28.53 -13.41
CA GLY A 409 18.14 -29.39 -14.32
C GLY A 409 17.41 -29.82 -15.58
N VAL A 410 16.11 -29.54 -15.74
CA VAL A 410 15.30 -29.94 -16.92
C VAL A 410 14.96 -28.74 -17.81
N GLY A 411 14.49 -27.62 -17.20
CA GLY A 411 14.09 -26.41 -17.91
C GLY A 411 12.84 -25.77 -17.33
N THR A 412 12.29 -24.78 -18.06
CA THR A 412 11.12 -24.01 -17.64
C THR A 412 10.14 -23.82 -18.79
N SER A 413 8.85 -23.85 -18.49
CA SER A 413 7.77 -23.50 -19.42
C SER A 413 6.86 -22.48 -18.77
N PHE A 414 6.78 -21.29 -19.33
CA PHE A 414 5.81 -20.25 -18.97
C PHE A 414 4.63 -20.28 -19.92
N ARG A 415 3.45 -20.01 -19.38
CA ARG A 415 2.20 -19.91 -20.12
C ARG A 415 1.49 -18.61 -19.70
N VAL A 416 1.26 -17.73 -20.67
CA VAL A 416 0.55 -16.46 -20.50
C VAL A 416 -0.71 -16.48 -21.33
N VAL A 417 -1.85 -16.14 -20.73
CA VAL A 417 -3.15 -16.07 -21.40
C VAL A 417 -3.66 -14.64 -21.34
N LEU A 418 -3.91 -14.02 -22.50
CA LEU A 418 -4.33 -12.62 -22.60
C LEU A 418 -5.58 -12.47 -23.48
N PRO A 419 -6.56 -11.65 -23.05
CA PRO A 419 -7.69 -11.26 -23.90
C PRO A 419 -7.34 -10.03 -24.76
N PHE A 420 -7.81 -10.00 -26.00
CA PHE A 420 -7.67 -8.87 -26.92
C PHE A 420 -8.99 -8.56 -27.60
N GLY A 421 -9.26 -7.29 -27.85
CA GLY A 421 -10.33 -6.87 -28.74
C GLY A 421 -10.02 -7.22 -30.20
N ILE A 422 -11.05 -7.33 -31.04
CA ILE A 422 -10.91 -7.54 -32.50
C ILE A 422 -11.25 -6.23 -33.19
N ASP A 423 -10.32 -5.71 -34.00
CA ASP A 423 -10.55 -4.54 -34.84
C ASP A 423 -11.22 -4.94 -36.16
N ARG A 424 -12.50 -4.59 -36.30
CA ARG A 424 -13.29 -4.84 -37.49
C ARG A 424 -13.20 -3.73 -38.55
N THR A 425 -12.53 -2.62 -38.22
CA THR A 425 -12.53 -1.40 -39.05
C THR A 425 -11.24 -1.22 -39.84
N ALA A 426 -10.21 -1.96 -39.53
CA ALA A 426 -8.89 -1.78 -40.15
C ALA A 426 -8.78 -2.47 -41.52
N PRO A 427 -8.22 -1.82 -42.53
CA PRO A 427 -7.91 -2.44 -43.82
C PRO A 427 -6.79 -3.50 -43.66
N THR A 428 -6.94 -4.60 -44.40
CA THR A 428 -6.19 -5.86 -44.23
C THR A 428 -4.77 -5.88 -44.84
N ALA A 429 -4.23 -4.77 -45.32
CA ALA A 429 -2.90 -4.76 -45.97
C ALA A 429 -1.91 -3.86 -45.27
N PRO A 430 -0.68 -4.36 -44.96
CA PRO A 430 0.43 -3.49 -44.58
C PRO A 430 0.86 -2.66 -45.77
N VAL A 431 0.84 -1.32 -45.63
CA VAL A 431 1.50 -0.44 -46.58
C VAL A 431 3.00 -0.53 -46.33
N PRO A 432 3.84 -0.92 -47.27
CA PRO A 432 5.30 -0.85 -47.14
C PRO A 432 5.65 0.63 -46.89
N LEU A 433 6.35 0.94 -45.80
CA LEU A 433 6.93 2.26 -45.62
C LEU A 433 8.06 2.42 -46.69
N PRO A 434 7.99 3.47 -47.51
CA PRO A 434 9.08 3.76 -48.41
C PRO A 434 10.34 4.07 -47.62
N THR A 435 11.52 3.70 -48.10
CA THR A 435 12.80 4.20 -47.59
C THR A 435 12.74 5.71 -47.60
N ALA A 436 12.88 6.32 -46.45
CA ALA A 436 12.78 7.77 -46.27
C ALA A 436 13.97 8.44 -46.99
N ASP A 437 13.69 9.07 -48.11
CA ASP A 437 14.61 9.99 -48.80
C ASP A 437 14.08 11.42 -48.54
N PHE A 438 14.84 12.19 -47.79
CA PHE A 438 14.51 13.57 -47.45
C PHE A 438 15.28 14.58 -48.30
N THR A 439 15.82 14.15 -49.45
CA THR A 439 16.53 15.03 -50.36
C THR A 439 15.67 16.19 -50.82
N GLY A 440 16.11 17.40 -50.54
CA GLY A 440 15.38 18.64 -50.86
C GLY A 440 14.31 19.05 -49.84
N ILE A 441 14.15 18.34 -48.73
CA ILE A 441 13.26 18.70 -47.64
C ILE A 441 14.00 19.65 -46.68
N HIS A 442 13.41 20.79 -46.37
CA HIS A 442 13.91 21.72 -45.38
C HIS A 442 13.15 21.56 -44.05
N ILE A 443 13.87 21.21 -42.99
CA ILE A 443 13.32 20.93 -41.66
C ILE A 443 13.76 21.98 -40.67
N LEU A 444 12.81 22.58 -39.95
CA LEU A 444 13.08 23.39 -38.75
C LEU A 444 13.07 22.47 -37.55
N LEU A 445 14.23 22.29 -36.91
CA LEU A 445 14.39 21.45 -35.72
C LEU A 445 14.56 22.34 -34.48
N ALA A 446 13.63 22.20 -33.51
CA ALA A 446 13.66 22.90 -32.24
C ALA A 446 13.87 21.93 -31.10
N GLU A 447 15.00 22.05 -30.42
CA GLU A 447 15.46 21.17 -29.33
C GLU A 447 16.38 21.99 -28.40
N ASP A 448 16.20 21.88 -27.09
CA ASP A 448 16.98 22.65 -26.11
C ASP A 448 18.23 21.92 -25.60
N ASN A 449 18.32 20.63 -25.87
CA ASN A 449 19.45 19.80 -25.47
C ASN A 449 20.46 19.68 -26.63
N ASP A 450 21.71 20.14 -26.41
CA ASP A 450 22.80 20.13 -27.41
C ASP A 450 23.00 18.75 -28.01
N LEU A 451 23.01 17.68 -27.19
CA LEU A 451 23.26 16.33 -27.64
C LEU A 451 22.11 15.79 -28.51
N ASN A 452 20.86 16.03 -28.10
CA ASN A 452 19.67 15.64 -28.85
C ASN A 452 19.64 16.38 -30.21
N MET A 453 19.94 17.69 -30.20
CA MET A 453 20.04 18.52 -31.39
C MET A 453 21.04 17.93 -32.40
N GLU A 454 22.27 17.61 -31.95
CA GLU A 454 23.31 17.05 -32.81
C GLU A 454 22.92 15.69 -33.39
N ILE A 455 22.34 14.81 -32.57
CA ILE A 455 21.91 13.48 -33.02
C ILE A 455 20.78 13.58 -34.03
N ALA A 456 19.74 14.37 -33.73
CA ALA A 456 18.59 14.54 -34.61
C ALA A 456 18.99 15.15 -35.95
N GLU A 457 19.81 16.22 -35.93
CA GLU A 457 20.34 16.81 -37.16
C GLU A 457 21.16 15.85 -37.97
N PHE A 458 22.09 15.10 -37.34
CA PHE A 458 22.92 14.11 -38.05
C PHE A 458 22.03 13.05 -38.77
N LEU A 459 21.04 12.51 -38.09
CA LEU A 459 20.13 11.50 -38.67
C LEU A 459 19.33 12.06 -39.84
N LEU A 460 18.83 13.30 -39.72
CA LEU A 460 18.05 13.94 -40.79
C LEU A 460 18.94 14.26 -42.04
N GLN A 461 20.15 14.74 -41.79
CA GLN A 461 21.11 15.05 -42.84
C GLN A 461 21.65 13.78 -43.55
N GLU A 462 21.83 12.67 -42.82
CA GLU A 462 22.20 11.38 -43.39
C GLU A 462 21.17 10.87 -44.42
N HIS A 463 19.88 11.26 -44.20
CA HIS A 463 18.80 10.94 -45.16
C HIS A 463 18.52 12.06 -46.18
N GLY A 464 19.38 13.06 -46.27
CA GLY A 464 19.34 14.08 -47.31
C GLY A 464 18.60 15.37 -46.96
N ALA A 465 18.08 15.56 -45.74
CA ALA A 465 17.39 16.77 -45.33
C ALA A 465 18.35 17.97 -45.11
N THR A 466 17.83 19.19 -45.33
CA THR A 466 18.46 20.42 -44.88
C THR A 466 17.85 20.84 -43.56
N VAL A 467 18.64 21.04 -42.51
CA VAL A 467 18.12 21.30 -41.16
C VAL A 467 18.48 22.72 -40.72
N SER A 468 17.49 23.48 -40.22
CA SER A 468 17.67 24.73 -39.49
C SER A 468 17.44 24.48 -38.00
N ARG A 469 18.39 24.92 -37.14
CA ARG A 469 18.33 24.71 -35.69
C ARG A 469 17.64 25.86 -34.98
N ALA A 470 16.82 25.56 -33.96
CA ALA A 470 16.29 26.49 -32.98
C ALA A 470 16.44 25.88 -31.58
N TRP A 471 16.90 26.66 -30.60
CA TRP A 471 17.19 26.19 -29.24
C TRP A 471 16.03 26.35 -28.26
N ASN A 472 14.92 26.89 -28.72
CA ASN A 472 13.67 27.06 -27.96
C ASN A 472 12.54 27.41 -28.92
N GLY A 473 11.30 27.37 -28.42
CA GLY A 473 10.11 27.68 -29.22
C GLY A 473 10.09 29.13 -29.75
N ARG A 474 10.71 30.11 -29.06
CA ARG A 474 10.78 31.50 -29.52
C ARG A 474 11.67 31.65 -30.75
N GLU A 475 12.84 31.04 -30.72
CA GLU A 475 13.75 31.03 -31.88
C GLU A 475 13.12 30.33 -33.07
N ALA A 476 12.43 29.19 -32.83
CA ALA A 476 11.70 28.47 -33.85
C ALA A 476 10.64 29.38 -34.53
N LEU A 477 9.87 30.10 -33.73
CA LEU A 477 8.85 31.03 -34.21
C LEU A 477 9.47 32.21 -35.01
N GLU A 478 10.60 32.74 -34.54
CA GLU A 478 11.33 33.84 -35.22
C GLU A 478 11.88 33.39 -36.58
N LEU A 479 12.53 32.20 -36.62
CA LEU A 479 13.06 31.64 -37.88
C LEU A 479 11.93 31.31 -38.87
N PHE A 480 10.84 30.73 -38.38
CA PHE A 480 9.69 30.43 -39.24
C PHE A 480 9.03 31.73 -39.76
N SER A 481 8.84 32.73 -38.91
CA SER A 481 8.22 34.01 -39.31
C SER A 481 9.06 34.83 -40.25
N ALA A 482 10.42 34.71 -40.18
CA ALA A 482 11.34 35.42 -41.07
C ALA A 482 11.55 34.68 -42.41
N SER A 483 11.12 33.43 -42.53
CA SER A 483 11.28 32.65 -43.74
C SER A 483 10.22 32.99 -44.80
N ALA A 484 10.56 32.74 -46.08
CA ALA A 484 9.56 32.82 -47.14
C ALA A 484 8.49 31.73 -47.00
N PRO A 485 7.25 31.99 -47.41
CA PRO A 485 6.19 30.93 -47.39
C PRO A 485 6.62 29.69 -48.15
N GLY A 486 6.56 28.52 -47.49
CA GLY A 486 6.97 27.24 -48.06
C GLY A 486 8.49 26.98 -48.04
N TYR A 487 9.26 27.76 -47.27
CA TYR A 487 10.70 27.47 -47.07
C TYR A 487 10.96 26.23 -46.24
N TYR A 488 10.15 26.05 -45.18
CA TYR A 488 10.17 24.82 -44.35
C TYR A 488 9.07 23.88 -44.77
N ASP A 489 9.42 22.62 -45.04
CA ASP A 489 8.50 21.56 -45.37
C ASP A 489 7.99 20.84 -44.12
N LEU A 490 8.77 20.82 -43.03
CA LEU A 490 8.46 20.15 -41.76
C LEU A 490 9.05 20.91 -40.58
N ILE A 491 8.36 20.91 -39.47
CA ILE A 491 8.84 21.38 -38.18
C ILE A 491 8.88 20.19 -37.21
N LEU A 492 10.04 19.90 -36.64
CA LEU A 492 10.22 19.00 -35.53
C LEU A 492 10.49 19.81 -34.28
N MET A 493 9.62 19.71 -33.29
CA MET A 493 9.66 20.58 -32.12
C MET A 493 9.49 19.79 -30.82
N ASP A 494 10.46 19.91 -29.92
CA ASP A 494 10.29 19.40 -28.56
C ASP A 494 9.18 20.17 -27.83
N ILE A 495 8.42 19.44 -27.02
CA ILE A 495 7.31 20.01 -26.22
C ILE A 495 7.85 20.80 -25.05
N MET A 496 8.89 20.32 -24.38
CA MET A 496 9.39 20.88 -23.12
C MET A 496 10.71 21.63 -23.32
N MET A 497 10.64 22.89 -23.68
CA MET A 497 11.80 23.75 -23.86
C MET A 497 11.74 24.99 -22.95
N PRO A 498 12.90 25.55 -22.53
CA PRO A 498 12.97 26.84 -21.82
C PRO A 498 12.54 28.02 -22.70
N VAL A 499 12.22 29.15 -22.10
CA VAL A 499 11.81 30.41 -22.76
C VAL A 499 10.42 30.33 -23.40
N MET A 500 10.17 29.38 -24.26
CA MET A 500 8.87 29.10 -24.88
C MET A 500 8.81 27.57 -25.17
N ASP A 501 7.81 26.90 -24.64
CA ASP A 501 7.55 25.49 -24.92
C ASP A 501 6.99 25.28 -26.33
N GLY A 502 7.10 24.06 -26.82
CA GLY A 502 6.70 23.73 -28.19
C GLY A 502 5.19 23.80 -28.45
N ILE A 503 4.35 23.71 -27.41
CA ILE A 503 2.89 23.87 -27.55
C ILE A 503 2.52 25.34 -27.70
N THR A 504 3.23 26.21 -27.01
CA THR A 504 3.02 27.66 -27.07
C THR A 504 3.59 28.27 -28.37
N ALA A 505 4.66 27.69 -28.91
CA ALA A 505 5.29 28.12 -30.15
C ALA A 505 4.45 27.76 -31.38
#